data_592584e9a728005830d880f6820a21b9
#
_entry.id   592584e9a728005830d880f6820a21b9
#
_cell.length_a   1.000
_cell.length_b   1.000
_cell.length_c   1.000
_cell.angle_alpha   90.00
_cell.angle_beta   90.00
_cell.angle_gamma   90.00
#
_symmetry.space_group_name_H-M   'P 1'
#
loop_
_entity.id
_entity.type
_entity.pdbx_description
1 polymer ?
#
loop_
_entity_poly.entity_id
_entity_poly.type
_entity_poly.pdbx_seq_one_letter_code
_entity_poly.pdbx_strand_id
1 'polypeptide(L)'
;MNFLVALIVGLLAGTHTATWGMYKDAIHEGFTVPRYLRSVIVSGLAAPLIVLLTGLDPLRASGLVVLFGVTYCAERGLVEFWKTFIRYVDQSKFTIPMQFHVFGKVIPQGPTRWAIAGGHLLAVGLLLYWIHALQDHAFTWPRWVVIALIGSIGGWFSACGGAFKDAPIEGFSPFKFVRSPFLSASYALLLSRFTDDYVLMALGGLGYTVASIETYKTFFFPSRPRGKFAGKPILFPQYLEVRRRFVPVYAGIWVLLLAAFALAFQEPPLSSGAALPASRPAAERAPQA
;
A
#
# COMPACT_ATOMS: atom_id res chain seq x y z
N MET A 1 21.85 -9.41 -7.84
CA MET A 1 20.63 -9.68 -8.66
C MET A 1 19.35 -9.35 -7.92
N ASN A 2 19.17 -9.78 -6.67
CA ASN A 2 17.93 -9.52 -5.88
C ASN A 2 17.53 -8.05 -5.80
N PHE A 3 18.48 -7.12 -5.53
CA PHE A 3 18.19 -5.68 -5.45
C PHE A 3 17.76 -5.07 -6.78
N LEU A 4 18.30 -5.56 -7.91
CA LEU A 4 17.87 -5.09 -9.23
C LEU A 4 16.44 -5.51 -9.53
N VAL A 5 16.08 -6.77 -9.25
CA VAL A 5 14.71 -7.27 -9.42
C VAL A 5 13.76 -6.54 -8.47
N ALA A 6 14.14 -6.33 -7.20
CA ALA A 6 13.37 -5.54 -6.27
C ALA A 6 13.14 -4.11 -6.76
N LEU A 7 14.18 -3.44 -7.28
CA LEU A 7 14.07 -2.13 -7.89
C LEU A 7 13.04 -2.11 -9.03
N ILE A 8 13.08 -3.10 -9.93
CA ILE A 8 12.13 -3.21 -11.05
C ILE A 8 10.70 -3.38 -10.52
N VAL A 9 10.49 -4.26 -9.52
CA VAL A 9 9.17 -4.43 -8.89
C VAL A 9 8.68 -3.11 -8.28
N GLY A 10 9.57 -2.40 -7.59
CA GLY A 10 9.27 -1.07 -7.04
C GLY A 10 8.90 -0.06 -8.10
N LEU A 11 9.66 0.02 -9.19
CA LEU A 11 9.36 0.91 -10.31
C LEU A 11 8.00 0.58 -10.95
N LEU A 12 7.66 -0.71 -11.10
CA LEU A 12 6.34 -1.13 -11.61
C LEU A 12 5.22 -0.74 -10.66
N ALA A 13 5.36 -0.98 -9.35
CA ALA A 13 4.38 -0.60 -8.35
C ALA A 13 4.16 0.93 -8.31
N GLY A 14 5.24 1.69 -8.36
CA GLY A 14 5.20 3.14 -8.42
C GLY A 14 4.60 3.69 -9.71
N THR A 15 4.91 3.07 -10.86
CA THR A 15 4.32 3.42 -12.16
C THR A 15 2.82 3.15 -12.16
N HIS A 16 2.39 2.01 -11.60
CA HIS A 16 0.97 1.70 -11.44
C HIS A 16 0.26 2.78 -10.60
N THR A 17 0.83 3.14 -9.45
CA THR A 17 0.30 4.20 -8.57
C THR A 17 0.28 5.57 -9.25
N ALA A 18 1.37 5.96 -9.90
CA ALA A 18 1.48 7.23 -10.60
C ALA A 18 0.47 7.35 -11.74
N THR A 19 0.24 6.24 -12.45
CA THR A 19 -0.66 6.21 -13.61
C THR A 19 -2.12 6.42 -13.23
N TRP A 20 -2.66 5.73 -12.22
CA TRP A 20 -4.04 6.00 -11.82
C TRP A 20 -4.18 7.39 -11.17
N GLY A 21 -3.16 7.85 -10.45
CA GLY A 21 -3.13 9.19 -9.90
C GLY A 21 -3.18 10.26 -10.99
N MET A 22 -2.33 10.11 -12.02
CA MET A 22 -2.33 10.99 -13.19
C MET A 22 -3.66 10.91 -13.96
N TYR A 23 -4.17 9.73 -14.23
CA TYR A 23 -5.42 9.53 -14.95
C TYR A 23 -6.59 10.26 -14.28
N LYS A 24 -6.65 10.21 -12.93
CA LYS A 24 -7.72 10.82 -12.13
C LYS A 24 -7.52 12.33 -11.94
N ASP A 25 -6.29 12.76 -11.65
CA ASP A 25 -6.02 14.09 -11.12
C ASP A 25 -5.57 15.11 -12.19
N ALA A 26 -4.99 14.66 -13.32
CA ALA A 26 -4.42 15.56 -14.31
C ALA A 26 -5.43 16.52 -14.95
N ILE A 27 -6.68 16.13 -15.07
CA ILE A 27 -7.75 16.99 -15.62
C ILE A 27 -8.12 18.15 -14.69
N HIS A 28 -7.74 18.09 -13.42
CA HIS A 28 -8.00 19.14 -12.41
C HIS A 28 -6.74 19.90 -11.99
N GLU A 29 -5.57 19.21 -11.93
CA GLU A 29 -4.32 19.79 -11.42
C GLU A 29 -3.26 19.99 -12.52
N GLY A 30 -3.51 19.55 -13.75
CA GLY A 30 -2.50 19.42 -14.78
C GLY A 30 -1.57 18.21 -14.56
N PHE A 31 -0.77 17.91 -15.56
CA PHE A 31 0.25 16.87 -15.48
C PHE A 31 1.63 17.51 -15.31
N THR A 32 2.40 16.97 -14.36
CA THR A 32 3.82 17.33 -14.24
C THR A 32 4.65 16.06 -14.02
N VAL A 33 5.77 15.98 -14.73
CA VAL A 33 6.71 14.85 -14.64
C VAL A 33 7.18 14.59 -13.20
N PRO A 34 7.57 15.61 -12.40
CA PRO A 34 7.98 15.37 -11.02
C PRO A 34 6.89 14.74 -10.14
N ARG A 35 5.61 15.08 -10.36
CA ARG A 35 4.51 14.44 -9.62
C ARG A 35 4.34 12.98 -9.98
N TYR A 36 4.48 12.65 -11.26
CA TYR A 36 4.40 11.28 -11.75
C TYR A 36 5.57 10.46 -11.22
N LEU A 37 6.80 10.96 -11.38
CA LEU A 37 8.01 10.26 -10.97
C LEU A 37 8.15 10.11 -9.45
N ARG A 38 7.53 10.97 -8.65
CA ARG A 38 7.59 10.85 -7.18
C ARG A 38 7.21 9.46 -6.70
N SER A 39 6.05 8.94 -7.11
CA SER A 39 5.60 7.60 -6.70
C SER A 39 6.49 6.50 -7.26
N VAL A 40 6.99 6.68 -8.48
CA VAL A 40 7.93 5.73 -9.11
C VAL A 40 9.23 5.66 -8.31
N ILE A 41 9.79 6.81 -7.93
CA ILE A 41 11.04 6.88 -7.16
C ILE A 41 10.84 6.34 -5.74
N VAL A 42 9.77 6.75 -5.05
CA VAL A 42 9.48 6.29 -3.68
C VAL A 42 9.33 4.77 -3.64
N SER A 43 8.57 4.18 -4.56
CA SER A 43 8.42 2.72 -4.64
C SER A 43 9.71 2.03 -5.07
N GLY A 44 10.44 2.62 -6.03
CA GLY A 44 11.73 2.09 -6.50
C GLY A 44 12.76 1.99 -5.38
N LEU A 45 12.77 2.96 -4.44
CA LEU A 45 13.64 2.92 -3.26
C LEU A 45 13.09 2.03 -2.14
N ALA A 46 11.77 1.99 -1.97
CA ALA A 46 11.13 1.19 -0.92
C ALA A 46 11.30 -0.31 -1.14
N ALA A 47 11.18 -0.81 -2.38
CA ALA A 47 11.22 -2.25 -2.63
C ALA A 47 12.58 -2.90 -2.30
N PRO A 48 13.76 -2.36 -2.70
CA PRO A 48 15.05 -2.87 -2.23
C PRO A 48 15.22 -2.80 -0.72
N LEU A 49 14.73 -1.74 -0.08
CA LEU A 49 14.77 -1.61 1.39
C LEU A 49 13.90 -2.69 2.07
N ILE A 50 12.71 -2.98 1.54
CA ILE A 50 11.85 -4.06 2.03
C ILE A 50 12.58 -5.40 1.92
N VAL A 51 13.20 -5.71 0.78
CA VAL A 51 14.00 -6.92 0.60
C VAL A 51 15.13 -7.01 1.63
N LEU A 52 15.83 -5.89 1.88
CA LEU A 52 16.90 -5.83 2.87
C LEU A 52 16.40 -6.12 4.29
N LEU A 53 15.23 -5.57 4.66
CA LEU A 53 14.68 -5.69 6.01
C LEU A 53 13.98 -7.03 6.27
N THR A 54 13.41 -7.65 5.22
CA THR A 54 12.58 -8.86 5.38
C THR A 54 13.24 -10.14 4.91
N GLY A 55 14.35 -10.05 4.15
CA GLY A 55 14.97 -11.21 3.53
C GLY A 55 14.13 -11.85 2.41
N LEU A 56 13.07 -11.18 1.93
CA LEU A 56 12.27 -11.68 0.80
C LEU A 56 13.17 -11.99 -0.40
N ASP A 57 12.93 -13.14 -1.03
CA ASP A 57 13.59 -13.49 -2.29
C ASP A 57 12.77 -13.03 -3.50
N PRO A 58 13.14 -11.92 -4.15
CA PRO A 58 12.42 -11.40 -5.30
C PRO A 58 12.68 -12.16 -6.60
N LEU A 59 13.53 -13.19 -6.59
CA LEU A 59 13.75 -14.05 -7.75
C LEU A 59 12.69 -15.14 -7.87
N ARG A 60 11.96 -15.41 -6.80
CA ARG A 60 10.80 -16.30 -6.79
C ARG A 60 9.54 -15.54 -7.15
N ALA A 61 8.64 -16.16 -7.90
CA ALA A 61 7.36 -15.53 -8.25
C ALA A 61 6.51 -15.22 -7.01
N SER A 62 6.52 -16.08 -6.00
CA SER A 62 5.91 -15.85 -4.68
C SER A 62 6.47 -14.60 -4.00
N GLY A 63 7.80 -14.41 -4.04
CA GLY A 63 8.47 -13.22 -3.51
C GLY A 63 8.13 -11.95 -4.30
N LEU A 64 8.03 -12.01 -5.63
CA LEU A 64 7.61 -10.88 -6.47
C LEU A 64 6.22 -10.38 -6.10
N VAL A 65 5.26 -11.31 -5.97
CA VAL A 65 3.87 -11.00 -5.62
C VAL A 65 3.79 -10.36 -4.25
N VAL A 66 4.42 -10.93 -3.24
CA VAL A 66 4.43 -10.37 -1.89
C VAL A 66 5.09 -8.99 -1.89
N LEU A 67 6.27 -8.86 -2.51
CA LEU A 67 7.02 -7.61 -2.57
C LEU A 67 6.24 -6.50 -3.26
N PHE A 68 5.54 -6.77 -4.37
CA PHE A 68 4.71 -5.78 -5.05
C PHE A 68 3.64 -5.22 -4.11
N GLY A 69 2.88 -6.08 -3.43
CA GLY A 69 1.81 -5.65 -2.52
C GLY A 69 2.35 -4.83 -1.34
N VAL A 70 3.44 -5.29 -0.69
CA VAL A 70 4.06 -4.59 0.44
C VAL A 70 4.65 -3.24 0.00
N THR A 71 5.33 -3.19 -1.16
CA THR A 71 5.86 -1.94 -1.72
C THR A 71 4.76 -0.95 -2.05
N TYR A 72 3.65 -1.44 -2.61
CA TYR A 72 2.48 -0.61 -2.92
C TYR A 72 1.89 0.00 -1.64
N CYS A 73 1.77 -0.78 -0.57
CA CYS A 73 1.33 -0.29 0.74
C CYS A 73 2.28 0.76 1.30
N ALA A 74 3.59 0.49 1.28
CA ALA A 74 4.61 1.41 1.78
C ALA A 74 4.60 2.75 1.03
N GLU A 75 4.54 2.72 -0.30
CA GLU A 75 4.43 3.94 -1.11
C GLU A 75 3.17 4.74 -0.74
N ARG A 76 2.03 4.08 -0.65
CA ARG A 76 0.78 4.75 -0.27
C ARG A 76 0.86 5.36 1.12
N GLY A 77 1.38 4.63 2.10
CA GLY A 77 1.58 5.13 3.46
C GLY A 77 2.49 6.36 3.49
N LEU A 78 3.66 6.28 2.88
CA LEU A 78 4.64 7.37 2.83
C LEU A 78 4.09 8.62 2.11
N VAL A 79 3.45 8.44 0.97
CA VAL A 79 2.89 9.56 0.19
C VAL A 79 1.69 10.20 0.88
N GLU A 80 0.79 9.42 1.50
CA GLU A 80 -0.33 9.98 2.26
C GLU A 80 0.15 10.67 3.54
N PHE A 81 1.16 10.13 4.24
CA PHE A 81 1.79 10.80 5.37
C PHE A 81 2.39 12.15 4.95
N TRP A 82 3.18 12.18 3.88
CA TRP A 82 3.74 13.42 3.35
C TRP A 82 2.68 14.44 2.97
N LYS A 83 1.61 14.02 2.27
CA LYS A 83 0.52 14.91 1.89
C LYS A 83 -0.24 15.46 3.10
N THR A 84 -0.42 14.65 4.12
CA THR A 84 -1.24 14.98 5.29
C THR A 84 -0.48 15.90 6.24
N PHE A 85 0.77 15.60 6.54
CA PHE A 85 1.51 16.27 7.61
C PHE A 85 2.57 17.25 7.13
N ILE A 86 3.25 16.97 6.02
CA ILE A 86 4.43 17.74 5.60
C ILE A 86 4.10 18.76 4.51
N ARG A 87 3.39 18.32 3.47
CA ARG A 87 3.12 19.17 2.31
C ARG A 87 2.27 20.38 2.68
N TYR A 88 2.67 21.54 2.16
CA TYR A 88 1.81 22.72 2.10
C TYR A 88 1.20 22.83 0.70
N VAL A 89 -0.10 23.03 0.62
CA VAL A 89 -0.83 23.26 -0.65
C VAL A 89 -2.09 24.07 -0.37
N ASP A 90 -2.44 24.97 -1.29
CA ASP A 90 -3.68 25.72 -1.23
C ASP A 90 -4.88 24.76 -1.23
N GLN A 91 -5.66 24.81 -0.15
CA GLN A 91 -6.80 23.94 0.09
C GLN A 91 -8.04 24.31 -0.73
N SER A 92 -8.11 25.52 -1.28
CA SER A 92 -9.25 25.98 -2.09
C SER A 92 -9.45 25.16 -3.37
N LYS A 93 -8.36 24.52 -3.84
CA LYS A 93 -8.36 23.62 -5.01
C LYS A 93 -9.14 22.33 -4.79
N PHE A 94 -9.40 21.99 -3.54
CA PHE A 94 -9.97 20.69 -3.19
C PHE A 94 -11.35 20.86 -2.57
N THR A 95 -12.22 19.89 -2.79
CA THR A 95 -13.52 19.78 -2.12
C THR A 95 -13.35 19.29 -0.69
N ILE A 96 -12.37 18.39 -0.49
CA ILE A 96 -12.04 17.77 0.79
C ILE A 96 -10.64 18.23 1.20
N PRO A 97 -10.41 18.66 2.45
CA PRO A 97 -9.08 19.05 2.91
C PRO A 97 -8.04 17.96 2.65
N MET A 98 -6.91 18.33 2.03
CA MET A 98 -5.82 17.41 1.67
C MET A 98 -4.62 17.53 2.60
N GLN A 99 -4.74 18.30 3.67
CA GLN A 99 -3.81 18.40 4.80
C GLN A 99 -4.50 17.87 6.05
N PHE A 100 -3.74 17.63 7.10
CA PHE A 100 -4.31 17.20 8.38
C PHE A 100 -5.37 18.18 8.87
N HIS A 101 -6.57 17.69 9.14
CA HIS A 101 -7.71 18.47 9.56
C HIS A 101 -8.53 17.72 10.61
N VAL A 102 -9.26 18.46 11.41
CA VAL A 102 -10.23 17.92 12.37
C VAL A 102 -11.58 18.57 12.06
N PHE A 103 -12.59 17.74 11.81
CA PHE A 103 -13.93 18.20 11.39
C PHE A 103 -13.91 19.24 10.25
N GLY A 104 -13.10 19.00 9.23
CA GLY A 104 -12.97 19.88 8.06
C GLY A 104 -12.07 21.11 8.25
N LYS A 105 -11.66 21.45 9.49
CA LYS A 105 -10.75 22.56 9.77
C LYS A 105 -9.29 22.08 9.70
N VAL A 106 -8.53 22.61 8.74
CA VAL A 106 -7.11 22.29 8.59
C VAL A 106 -6.34 22.79 9.82
N ILE A 107 -5.57 21.91 10.42
CA ILE A 107 -4.66 22.24 11.51
C ILE A 107 -3.40 22.87 10.90
N PRO A 108 -3.02 24.10 11.28
CA PRO A 108 -1.83 24.78 10.75
C PRO A 108 -0.57 23.98 11.03
N GLN A 109 0.49 24.25 10.25
CA GLN A 109 1.82 23.73 10.58
C GLN A 109 2.27 24.33 11.92
N GLY A 110 2.74 23.48 12.81
CA GLY A 110 3.16 23.86 14.14
C GLY A 110 3.39 22.65 15.05
N PRO A 111 3.75 22.86 16.32
CA PRO A 111 4.07 21.78 17.24
C PRO A 111 2.98 20.71 17.37
N THR A 112 1.70 21.12 17.42
CA THR A 112 0.55 20.20 17.51
C THR A 112 0.49 19.26 16.31
N ARG A 113 0.64 19.78 15.09
CA ARG A 113 0.61 18.96 13.87
C ARG A 113 1.78 17.97 13.84
N TRP A 114 2.97 18.39 14.25
CA TRP A 114 4.15 17.53 14.33
C TRP A 114 4.04 16.48 15.42
N ALA A 115 3.46 16.82 16.58
CA ALA A 115 3.20 15.86 17.65
C ALA A 115 2.24 14.75 17.17
N ILE A 116 1.18 15.13 16.45
CA ILE A 116 0.23 14.17 15.88
C ILE A 116 0.90 13.32 14.78
N ALA A 117 1.75 13.91 13.94
CA ALA A 117 2.52 13.18 12.95
C ALA A 117 3.44 12.13 13.60
N GLY A 118 4.16 12.52 14.65
CA GLY A 118 5.00 11.60 15.44
C GLY A 118 4.17 10.50 16.10
N GLY A 119 3.04 10.86 16.72
CA GLY A 119 2.11 9.90 17.31
C GLY A 119 1.55 8.90 16.28
N HIS A 120 1.27 9.36 15.07
CA HIS A 120 0.83 8.48 13.97
C HIS A 120 1.93 7.47 13.58
N LEU A 121 3.18 7.92 13.41
CA LEU A 121 4.30 7.01 13.11
C LEU A 121 4.53 5.99 14.23
N LEU A 122 4.48 6.45 15.49
CA LEU A 122 4.59 5.57 16.64
C LEU A 122 3.47 4.53 16.67
N ALA A 123 2.22 4.94 16.45
CA ALA A 123 1.08 4.03 16.43
C ALA A 123 1.19 2.97 15.31
N VAL A 124 1.63 3.37 14.11
CA VAL A 124 1.89 2.43 13.01
C VAL A 124 3.04 1.49 13.37
N GLY A 125 4.13 1.99 13.93
CA GLY A 125 5.27 1.16 14.36
C GLY A 125 4.88 0.15 15.43
N LEU A 126 4.13 0.57 16.46
CA LEU A 126 3.61 -0.32 17.52
C LEU A 126 2.66 -1.38 16.96
N LEU A 127 1.79 -1.01 16.01
CA LEU A 127 0.89 -1.96 15.36
C LEU A 127 1.66 -3.02 14.57
N LEU A 128 2.65 -2.62 13.79
CA LEU A 128 3.49 -3.57 13.03
C LEU A 128 4.28 -4.47 13.96
N TYR A 129 4.83 -3.91 15.04
CA TYR A 129 5.50 -4.69 16.08
C TYR A 129 4.54 -5.70 16.73
N TRP A 130 3.33 -5.28 17.06
CA TRP A 130 2.32 -6.18 17.63
C TRP A 130 1.92 -7.30 16.66
N ILE A 131 1.69 -6.99 15.37
CA ILE A 131 1.40 -8.02 14.36
C ILE A 131 2.58 -9.00 14.23
N HIS A 132 3.82 -8.49 14.27
CA HIS A 132 5.02 -9.33 14.25
C HIS A 132 5.07 -10.25 15.49
N ALA A 133 4.81 -9.72 16.68
CA ALA A 133 4.79 -10.50 17.92
C ALA A 133 3.71 -11.60 17.94
N LEU A 134 2.63 -11.44 17.17
CA LEU A 134 1.62 -12.49 17.02
C LEU A 134 2.11 -13.69 16.19
N GLN A 135 3.25 -13.58 15.50
CA GLN A 135 3.81 -14.66 14.70
C GLN A 135 4.13 -15.91 15.53
N ASP A 136 4.62 -15.70 16.75
CA ASP A 136 5.02 -16.77 17.68
C ASP A 136 3.88 -17.21 18.61
N HIS A 137 2.69 -16.59 18.49
CA HIS A 137 1.57 -16.90 19.35
C HIS A 137 0.80 -18.13 18.85
N ALA A 138 0.59 -19.10 19.75
CA ALA A 138 -0.21 -20.28 19.47
C ALA A 138 -1.71 -19.94 19.58
N PHE A 139 -2.37 -19.74 18.45
CA PHE A 139 -3.81 -19.50 18.41
C PHE A 139 -4.60 -20.82 18.47
N THR A 140 -5.70 -20.80 19.23
CA THR A 140 -6.68 -21.91 19.25
C THR A 140 -7.66 -21.85 18.06
N TRP A 141 -7.72 -20.73 17.38
CA TRP A 141 -8.60 -20.51 16.22
C TRP A 141 -8.00 -21.08 14.93
N PRO A 142 -8.85 -21.47 13.96
CA PRO A 142 -8.37 -21.88 12.65
C PRO A 142 -7.47 -20.80 12.02
N ARG A 143 -6.37 -21.19 11.44
CA ARG A 143 -5.35 -20.28 10.86
C ARG A 143 -5.95 -19.22 9.91
N TRP A 144 -6.91 -19.62 9.08
CA TRP A 144 -7.55 -18.70 8.14
C TRP A 144 -8.32 -17.56 8.85
N VAL A 145 -8.91 -17.82 10.03
CA VAL A 145 -9.58 -16.79 10.83
C VAL A 145 -8.57 -15.77 11.33
N VAL A 146 -7.45 -16.25 11.86
CA VAL A 146 -6.36 -15.39 12.37
C VAL A 146 -5.82 -14.51 11.25
N ILE A 147 -5.51 -15.10 10.08
CA ILE A 147 -5.03 -14.37 8.91
C ILE A 147 -6.06 -13.34 8.43
N ALA A 148 -7.35 -13.71 8.36
CA ALA A 148 -8.39 -12.78 7.93
C ALA A 148 -8.51 -11.58 8.90
N LEU A 149 -8.44 -11.81 10.20
CA LEU A 149 -8.49 -10.76 11.21
C LEU A 149 -7.29 -9.83 11.12
N ILE A 150 -6.06 -10.38 11.12
CA ILE A 150 -4.82 -9.61 10.99
C ILE A 150 -4.81 -8.85 9.65
N GLY A 151 -5.14 -9.53 8.56
CA GLY A 151 -5.19 -8.92 7.23
C GLY A 151 -6.24 -7.82 7.09
N SER A 152 -7.34 -7.88 7.85
CA SER A 152 -8.38 -6.84 7.83
C SER A 152 -7.91 -5.52 8.45
N ILE A 153 -6.91 -5.53 9.33
CA ILE A 153 -6.46 -4.35 10.09
C ILE A 153 -6.14 -3.18 9.18
N GLY A 154 -5.32 -3.40 8.14
CA GLY A 154 -4.98 -2.36 7.17
C GLY A 154 -6.21 -1.81 6.44
N GLY A 155 -7.15 -2.69 6.12
CA GLY A 155 -8.44 -2.33 5.51
C GLY A 155 -9.29 -1.44 6.43
N TRP A 156 -9.32 -1.70 7.75
CA TRP A 156 -9.99 -0.84 8.72
C TRP A 156 -9.35 0.54 8.82
N PHE A 157 -8.01 0.63 8.82
CA PHE A 157 -7.32 1.92 8.73
C PHE A 157 -7.73 2.70 7.49
N SER A 158 -7.75 2.04 6.33
CA SER A 158 -8.18 2.66 5.07
C SER A 158 -9.65 3.08 5.10
N ALA A 159 -10.53 2.27 5.70
CA ALA A 159 -11.96 2.55 5.81
C ALA A 159 -12.24 3.73 6.75
N CYS A 160 -11.64 3.73 7.94
CA CYS A 160 -11.78 4.80 8.92
C CYS A 160 -11.22 6.12 8.38
N GLY A 161 -10.00 6.09 7.78
CA GLY A 161 -9.41 7.28 7.18
C GLY A 161 -10.23 7.84 6.01
N GLY A 162 -10.78 6.96 5.17
CA GLY A 162 -11.69 7.34 4.10
C GLY A 162 -13.00 7.93 4.62
N ALA A 163 -13.64 7.29 5.61
CA ALA A 163 -14.87 7.78 6.21
C ALA A 163 -14.65 9.15 6.89
N PHE A 164 -13.58 9.29 7.68
CA PHE A 164 -13.23 10.56 8.32
C PHE A 164 -13.07 11.71 7.30
N LYS A 165 -12.44 11.40 6.17
CA LYS A 165 -12.12 12.39 5.14
C LYS A 165 -13.28 12.68 4.19
N ASP A 166 -13.98 11.64 3.72
CA ASP A 166 -14.93 11.74 2.61
C ASP A 166 -16.39 11.85 3.11
N ALA A 167 -16.76 11.23 4.25
CA ALA A 167 -18.14 11.20 4.71
C ALA A 167 -18.74 12.57 5.02
N PRO A 168 -18.02 13.57 5.53
CA PRO A 168 -18.56 14.92 5.71
C PRO A 168 -19.04 15.59 4.41
N ILE A 169 -18.54 15.13 3.25
CA ILE A 169 -18.84 15.70 1.93
C ILE A 169 -19.77 14.78 1.11
N GLU A 170 -19.45 13.47 1.09
CA GLU A 170 -20.16 12.50 0.24
C GLU A 170 -21.22 11.69 1.00
N GLY A 171 -21.34 11.88 2.31
CA GLY A 171 -22.13 11.04 3.20
C GLY A 171 -21.43 9.74 3.58
N PHE A 172 -21.89 9.14 4.66
CA PHE A 172 -21.38 7.83 5.11
C PHE A 172 -22.02 6.70 4.28
N SER A 173 -21.19 5.81 3.76
CA SER A 173 -21.63 4.63 3.04
C SER A 173 -21.12 3.35 3.72
N PRO A 174 -22.02 2.55 4.33
CA PRO A 174 -21.64 1.28 4.95
C PRO A 174 -20.88 0.35 4.00
N PHE A 175 -21.32 0.27 2.74
CA PHE A 175 -20.63 -0.54 1.73
C PHE A 175 -19.19 -0.10 1.50
N LYS A 176 -18.93 1.22 1.37
CA LYS A 176 -17.56 1.74 1.22
C LYS A 176 -16.72 1.45 2.46
N PHE A 177 -17.34 1.51 3.64
CA PHE A 177 -16.66 1.29 4.92
C PHE A 177 -16.23 -0.16 5.09
N VAL A 178 -17.13 -1.12 4.84
CA VAL A 178 -16.84 -2.56 5.04
C VAL A 178 -16.00 -3.15 3.88
N ARG A 179 -16.10 -2.59 2.68
CA ARG A 179 -15.39 -3.08 1.50
C ARG A 179 -13.88 -3.18 1.70
N SER A 180 -13.24 -2.16 2.30
CA SER A 180 -11.77 -2.14 2.43
C SER A 180 -11.24 -3.21 3.38
N PRO A 181 -11.78 -3.42 4.61
CA PRO A 181 -11.36 -4.52 5.46
C PRO A 181 -11.66 -5.90 4.86
N PHE A 182 -12.78 -6.06 4.16
CA PHE A 182 -13.10 -7.31 3.47
C PHE A 182 -12.08 -7.64 2.39
N LEU A 183 -11.75 -6.70 1.51
CA LEU A 183 -10.74 -6.91 0.47
C LEU A 183 -9.36 -7.15 1.05
N SER A 184 -8.99 -6.42 2.11
CA SER A 184 -7.69 -6.57 2.76
C SER A 184 -7.54 -7.97 3.40
N ALA A 185 -8.57 -8.46 4.07
CA ALA A 185 -8.63 -9.82 4.58
C ALA A 185 -8.54 -10.86 3.46
N SER A 186 -9.28 -10.66 2.36
CA SER A 186 -9.28 -11.57 1.21
C SER A 186 -7.89 -11.65 0.56
N TYR A 187 -7.21 -10.51 0.37
CA TYR A 187 -5.85 -10.50 -0.17
C TYR A 187 -4.83 -11.08 0.82
N ALA A 188 -4.99 -10.86 2.13
CA ALA A 188 -4.11 -11.49 3.12
C ALA A 188 -4.26 -13.02 3.11
N LEU A 189 -5.49 -13.54 2.99
CA LEU A 189 -5.75 -14.96 2.80
C LEU A 189 -5.12 -15.50 1.50
N LEU A 190 -5.20 -14.73 0.40
CA LEU A 190 -4.52 -15.09 -0.84
C LEU A 190 -2.99 -15.14 -0.65
N LEU A 191 -2.42 -14.10 -0.01
CA LEU A 191 -0.97 -14.01 0.22
C LEU A 191 -0.46 -15.08 1.20
N SER A 192 -1.31 -15.60 2.09
CA SER A 192 -0.93 -16.71 2.98
C SER A 192 -0.58 -18.01 2.25
N ARG A 193 -0.88 -18.10 0.94
CA ARG A 193 -0.42 -19.18 0.06
C ARG A 193 1.06 -19.02 -0.31
N PHE A 194 1.60 -17.79 -0.21
CA PHE A 194 2.93 -17.45 -0.68
C PHE A 194 3.92 -17.12 0.45
N THR A 195 3.45 -16.71 1.61
CA THR A 195 4.27 -16.37 2.79
C THR A 195 3.56 -16.77 4.08
N ASP A 196 4.34 -17.06 5.12
CA ASP A 196 3.84 -17.33 6.46
C ASP A 196 3.92 -16.10 7.39
N ASP A 197 4.55 -15.01 6.96
CA ASP A 197 4.75 -13.79 7.74
C ASP A 197 3.49 -12.93 7.78
N TYR A 198 2.95 -12.68 8.99
CA TYR A 198 1.73 -11.92 9.21
C TYR A 198 1.86 -10.45 8.83
N VAL A 199 3.04 -9.84 9.01
CA VAL A 199 3.27 -8.44 8.62
C VAL A 199 3.23 -8.30 7.10
N LEU A 200 3.88 -9.23 6.39
CA LEU A 200 3.87 -9.24 4.93
C LEU A 200 2.46 -9.49 4.37
N MET A 201 1.68 -10.39 4.99
CA MET A 201 0.28 -10.62 4.62
C MET A 201 -0.58 -9.37 4.83
N ALA A 202 -0.46 -8.70 5.98
CA ALA A 202 -1.24 -7.52 6.32
C ALA A 202 -0.91 -6.33 5.40
N LEU A 203 0.37 -6.02 5.23
CA LEU A 203 0.82 -4.92 4.37
C LEU A 203 0.54 -5.21 2.89
N GLY A 204 0.86 -6.42 2.42
CA GLY A 204 0.57 -6.82 1.05
C GLY A 204 -0.93 -6.82 0.75
N GLY A 205 -1.74 -7.34 1.67
CA GLY A 205 -3.19 -7.34 1.57
C GLY A 205 -3.78 -5.93 1.46
N LEU A 206 -3.30 -4.99 2.26
CA LEU A 206 -3.66 -3.58 2.15
C LEU A 206 -3.20 -2.97 0.81
N GLY A 207 -1.98 -3.25 0.37
CA GLY A 207 -1.45 -2.76 -0.91
C GLY A 207 -2.32 -3.17 -2.09
N TYR A 208 -2.67 -4.46 -2.20
CA TYR A 208 -3.57 -4.97 -3.24
C TYR A 208 -4.99 -4.40 -3.11
N THR A 209 -5.48 -4.20 -1.90
CA THR A 209 -6.77 -3.55 -1.65
C THR A 209 -6.80 -2.15 -2.25
N VAL A 210 -5.78 -1.35 -1.99
CA VAL A 210 -5.71 0.01 -2.54
C VAL A 210 -5.58 -0.04 -4.07
N ALA A 211 -4.71 -0.90 -4.60
CA ALA A 211 -4.54 -1.07 -6.05
C ALA A 211 -5.88 -1.41 -6.75
N SER A 212 -6.62 -2.40 -6.22
CA SER A 212 -7.90 -2.83 -6.79
C SER A 212 -8.99 -1.76 -6.67
N ILE A 213 -9.12 -1.12 -5.50
CA ILE A 213 -10.13 -0.06 -5.29
C ILE A 213 -9.86 1.14 -6.20
N GLU A 214 -8.61 1.55 -6.35
CA GLU A 214 -8.27 2.68 -7.23
C GLU A 214 -8.42 2.30 -8.71
N THR A 215 -8.13 1.05 -9.10
CA THR A 215 -8.46 0.53 -10.44
C THR A 215 -9.94 0.67 -10.73
N TYR A 216 -10.78 0.13 -9.84
CA TYR A 216 -12.23 0.18 -9.97
C TYR A 216 -12.75 1.62 -10.06
N LYS A 217 -12.34 2.48 -9.13
CA LYS A 217 -12.79 3.88 -9.09
C LYS A 217 -12.36 4.69 -10.31
N THR A 218 -11.13 4.47 -10.77
CA THR A 218 -10.50 5.34 -11.78
C THR A 218 -10.90 4.95 -13.19
N PHE A 219 -10.90 3.65 -13.51
CA PHE A 219 -11.03 3.20 -14.89
C PHE A 219 -12.44 2.72 -15.26
N PHE A 220 -13.21 2.21 -14.27
CA PHE A 220 -14.58 1.78 -14.52
C PHE A 220 -15.61 2.92 -14.41
N PHE A 221 -15.27 4.01 -13.70
CA PHE A 221 -16.12 5.19 -13.53
C PHE A 221 -15.39 6.50 -13.82
N PRO A 222 -14.78 6.66 -15.00
CA PRO A 222 -13.91 7.79 -15.32
C PRO A 222 -14.64 9.14 -15.41
N SER A 223 -15.95 9.13 -15.62
CA SER A 223 -16.79 10.33 -15.74
C SER A 223 -17.34 10.85 -14.42
N ARG A 224 -17.09 10.15 -13.31
CA ARG A 224 -17.57 10.55 -11.98
C ARG A 224 -16.38 10.89 -11.09
N PRO A 225 -15.87 12.14 -11.13
CA PRO A 225 -14.83 12.58 -10.23
C PRO A 225 -15.33 12.45 -8.78
N ARG A 226 -14.59 11.73 -7.97
CA ARG A 226 -14.90 11.44 -6.56
C ARG A 226 -13.75 11.88 -5.67
N GLY A 227 -14.04 12.07 -4.40
CA GLY A 227 -13.05 12.46 -3.40
C GLY A 227 -12.65 13.91 -3.56
N LYS A 228 -11.35 14.20 -3.52
CA LYS A 228 -10.84 15.58 -3.42
C LYS A 228 -11.27 16.56 -4.54
N PHE A 229 -11.76 16.05 -5.65
CA PHE A 229 -12.25 16.86 -6.78
C PHE A 229 -13.75 16.69 -7.05
N ALA A 230 -14.51 16.13 -6.13
CA ALA A 230 -15.95 16.02 -6.27
C ALA A 230 -16.57 17.43 -6.50
N GLY A 231 -17.32 17.60 -7.59
CA GLY A 231 -17.93 18.89 -7.95
C GLY A 231 -16.97 19.97 -8.46
N LYS A 232 -15.65 19.69 -8.59
CA LYS A 232 -14.70 20.66 -9.16
C LYS A 232 -14.72 20.60 -10.69
N PRO A 233 -14.56 21.74 -11.37
CA PRO A 233 -14.52 21.81 -12.83
C PRO A 233 -13.26 21.13 -13.38
N ILE A 234 -13.34 20.69 -14.64
CA ILE A 234 -12.19 20.26 -15.41
C ILE A 234 -11.44 21.50 -15.87
N LEU A 235 -10.20 21.68 -15.38
CA LEU A 235 -9.36 22.83 -15.70
C LEU A 235 -8.42 22.58 -16.90
N PHE A 236 -8.13 21.29 -17.16
CA PHE A 236 -7.17 20.88 -18.20
C PHE A 236 -7.80 19.82 -19.11
N PRO A 237 -8.76 20.21 -19.99
CA PRO A 237 -9.52 19.27 -20.82
C PRO A 237 -8.64 18.47 -21.80
N GLN A 238 -7.47 18.99 -22.22
CA GLN A 238 -6.53 18.29 -23.06
C GLN A 238 -6.06 16.95 -22.46
N TYR A 239 -6.06 16.82 -21.14
CA TYR A 239 -5.67 15.57 -20.47
C TYR A 239 -6.78 14.50 -20.47
N LEU A 240 -8.00 14.80 -20.89
CA LEU A 240 -9.03 13.77 -21.07
C LEU A 240 -8.61 12.73 -22.12
N GLU A 241 -7.87 13.15 -23.14
CA GLU A 241 -7.38 12.25 -24.18
C GLU A 241 -5.98 11.72 -23.87
N VAL A 242 -5.05 12.60 -23.49
CA VAL A 242 -3.65 12.23 -23.21
C VAL A 242 -3.58 11.13 -22.14
N ARG A 243 -4.39 11.19 -21.09
CA ARG A 243 -4.42 10.17 -20.03
C ARG A 243 -4.75 8.76 -20.53
N ARG A 244 -5.52 8.64 -21.64
CA ARG A 244 -5.89 7.34 -22.22
C ARG A 244 -4.67 6.57 -22.72
N ARG A 245 -3.60 7.28 -23.16
CA ARG A 245 -2.33 6.68 -23.61
C ARG A 245 -1.60 5.94 -22.49
N PHE A 246 -1.91 6.20 -21.24
CA PHE A 246 -1.33 5.52 -20.09
C PHE A 246 -2.08 4.27 -19.67
N VAL A 247 -3.30 4.05 -20.17
CA VAL A 247 -4.10 2.85 -19.86
C VAL A 247 -3.39 1.55 -20.25
N PRO A 248 -2.75 1.41 -21.42
CA PRO A 248 -2.00 0.19 -21.76
C PRO A 248 -0.86 -0.12 -20.80
N VAL A 249 -0.12 0.90 -20.31
CA VAL A 249 0.94 0.73 -19.32
C VAL A 249 0.35 0.17 -18.02
N TYR A 250 -0.76 0.75 -17.56
CA TYR A 250 -1.46 0.30 -16.37
C TYR A 250 -1.98 -1.14 -16.49
N ALA A 251 -2.64 -1.46 -17.60
CA ALA A 251 -3.13 -2.80 -17.88
C ALA A 251 -1.99 -3.81 -18.02
N GLY A 252 -0.87 -3.41 -18.67
CA GLY A 252 0.32 -4.26 -18.79
C GLY A 252 0.90 -4.65 -17.44
N ILE A 253 0.95 -3.73 -16.47
CA ILE A 253 1.41 -4.05 -15.11
C ILE A 253 0.48 -5.06 -14.45
N TRP A 254 -0.84 -4.94 -14.60
CA TRP A 254 -1.79 -5.95 -14.10
C TRP A 254 -1.59 -7.31 -14.75
N VAL A 255 -1.35 -7.36 -16.07
CA VAL A 255 -1.09 -8.62 -16.79
C VAL A 255 0.18 -9.29 -16.27
N LEU A 256 1.28 -8.52 -16.11
CA LEU A 256 2.52 -9.03 -15.53
C LEU A 256 2.31 -9.56 -14.11
N LEU A 257 1.54 -8.85 -13.31
CA LEU A 257 1.24 -9.26 -11.93
C LEU A 257 0.39 -10.53 -11.89
N LEU A 258 -0.64 -10.63 -12.73
CA LEU A 258 -1.47 -11.85 -12.83
C LEU A 258 -0.63 -13.05 -13.29
N ALA A 259 0.30 -12.86 -14.24
CA ALA A 259 1.26 -13.89 -14.64
C ALA A 259 2.17 -14.30 -13.46
N ALA A 260 2.67 -13.34 -12.69
CA ALA A 260 3.46 -13.63 -11.50
C ALA A 260 2.65 -14.41 -10.44
N PHE A 261 1.38 -14.09 -10.23
CA PHE A 261 0.48 -14.88 -9.37
C PHE A 261 0.33 -16.33 -9.88
N ALA A 262 0.09 -16.50 -11.20
CA ALA A 262 -0.07 -17.83 -11.79
C ALA A 262 1.20 -18.69 -11.60
N LEU A 263 2.37 -18.10 -11.74
CA LEU A 263 3.65 -18.77 -11.48
C LEU A 263 3.84 -19.05 -9.99
N ALA A 264 3.51 -18.08 -9.11
CA ALA A 264 3.64 -18.22 -7.67
C ALA A 264 2.80 -19.38 -7.11
N PHE A 265 1.64 -19.67 -7.69
CA PHE A 265 0.83 -20.83 -7.29
C PHE A 265 1.50 -22.19 -7.55
N GLN A 266 2.51 -22.24 -8.43
CA GLN A 266 3.28 -23.44 -8.74
C GLN A 266 4.48 -23.62 -7.80
N GLU A 267 4.83 -22.60 -7.02
CA GLU A 267 5.95 -22.61 -6.09
C GLU A 267 5.51 -23.02 -4.67
N PRO A 268 6.39 -23.64 -3.88
CA PRO A 268 6.17 -23.81 -2.45
C PRO A 268 6.16 -22.43 -1.75
N PRO A 269 5.41 -22.25 -0.64
CA PRO A 269 5.39 -21.01 0.11
C PRO A 269 6.80 -20.57 0.53
N LEU A 270 7.01 -19.27 0.69
CA LEU A 270 8.21 -18.71 1.32
C LEU A 270 8.16 -19.10 2.81
N SER A 271 9.10 -19.91 3.29
CA SER A 271 9.23 -20.17 4.72
C SER A 271 9.74 -18.90 5.42
N SER A 272 9.17 -18.58 6.57
CA SER A 272 9.62 -17.50 7.46
C SER A 272 10.99 -17.77 8.12
N GLY A 273 11.85 -18.51 7.47
CA GLY A 273 13.10 -19.05 7.99
C GLY A 273 14.37 -18.30 7.59
N ALA A 274 14.29 -17.01 7.24
CA ALA A 274 15.48 -16.16 7.18
C ALA A 274 15.55 -15.23 8.40
N ALA A 275 15.31 -15.77 9.61
CA ALA A 275 15.92 -15.20 10.79
C ALA A 275 17.44 -15.17 10.56
N LEU A 276 18.09 -14.05 10.82
CA LEU A 276 19.53 -13.89 10.94
C LEU A 276 20.13 -15.19 11.52
N PRO A 277 21.23 -15.73 10.97
CA PRO A 277 21.79 -16.98 11.47
C PRO A 277 21.97 -16.85 12.97
N ALA A 278 21.09 -17.52 13.72
CA ALA A 278 21.25 -17.65 15.14
C ALA A 278 22.66 -18.23 15.34
N SER A 279 23.51 -17.49 16.04
CA SER A 279 24.81 -17.95 16.48
C SER A 279 24.60 -19.34 17.06
N ARG A 280 25.07 -20.38 16.35
CA ARG A 280 25.03 -21.75 16.85
C ARG A 280 25.64 -21.71 18.26
N PRO A 281 24.96 -22.21 19.30
CA PRO A 281 25.57 -22.33 20.60
C PRO A 281 26.78 -23.27 20.43
N ALA A 282 27.92 -22.83 20.95
CA ALA A 282 29.19 -23.52 20.91
C ALA A 282 29.18 -24.67 21.92
N ALA A 283 28.34 -25.69 21.68
CA ALA A 283 28.21 -26.86 22.50
C ALA A 283 28.12 -28.12 21.62
N GLU A 284 29.20 -28.43 20.95
CA GLU A 284 29.50 -29.83 20.49
C GLU A 284 30.91 -29.88 19.91
N ARG A 285 31.89 -29.51 20.73
CA ARG A 285 33.27 -30.02 20.58
C ARG A 285 33.57 -30.91 21.79
N ALA A 286 33.03 -32.09 21.78
CA ALA A 286 33.60 -33.16 22.60
C ALA A 286 34.85 -33.70 21.88
N PRO A 287 36.02 -33.78 22.53
CA PRO A 287 37.18 -34.44 21.96
C PRO A 287 36.93 -35.96 21.97
N GLN A 288 36.99 -36.55 20.80
CA GLN A 288 37.15 -37.98 20.71
C GLN A 288 38.59 -38.32 21.15
N ALA A 289 38.69 -39.02 22.28
CA ALA A 289 39.89 -39.71 22.72
C ALA A 289 39.90 -41.15 22.15
#